data_79132d8f729a7ac176f4acc26981abf7
#
_entry.id   79132d8f729a7ac176f4acc26981abf7
#
_cell.length_a   1.000
_cell.length_b   1.000
_cell.length_c   1.000
_cell.angle_alpha   90.00
_cell.angle_beta   90.00
_cell.angle_gamma   90.00
#
_symmetry.space_group_name_H-M   'P 1'
#
loop_
_entity.id
_entity.type
_entity.pdbx_description
1 polymer ?
#
loop_
_entity_poly.entity_id
_entity_poly.type
_entity_poly.pdbx_seq_one_letter_code
_entity_poly.pdbx_strand_id
1 'polypeptide(L)'
;IGEGWHRKAGEPHAEVNAIHSVKDKSLLPKATIYVSLEPCSHHGKTPPCCDLIIKHKIPNVVVGTVDPNSIVAGTGIKRLIENGITVTVGILEDECNELNKRFFTFHNKKRPYIILKWAESLDGFIAPLTKEKQEPVWISNSISRQLVHKWRSEEQAILVGTQTVIDDNPKLDVRDWKGENPIRIVLDRTGKITNDFHVMNKKAKTILITAQENLTFSENIIAESVIFDIQLTKKIADISYKYGIQSVIIEGGRQTLQSFIEANLWDEARVFIGAVSFNDGVKAPVINGIPKIVKLKEDQLKLYNNHD
;
A
#
# COMPACT_ATOMS: atom_id res chain seq x y z
N ILE A 1 21.07 22.19 2.64
CA ILE A 1 21.46 22.79 1.37
C ILE A 1 20.67 22.22 0.19
N GLY A 2 20.16 20.99 0.30
CA GLY A 2 19.31 20.33 -0.67
C GLY A 2 18.50 19.22 -0.05
N GLU A 3 17.36 18.87 -0.66
CA GLU A 3 16.47 17.81 -0.25
C GLU A 3 15.82 17.15 -1.47
N GLY A 4 15.39 15.91 -1.31
CA GLY A 4 14.71 15.18 -2.37
C GLY A 4 14.08 13.89 -1.86
N TRP A 5 13.11 13.40 -2.63
CA TRP A 5 12.46 12.11 -2.39
C TRP A 5 12.23 11.38 -3.71
N HIS A 6 12.11 10.07 -3.65
CA HIS A 6 11.76 9.23 -4.79
C HIS A 6 10.26 9.35 -5.06
N ARG A 7 9.87 9.80 -6.25
CA ARG A 7 8.47 10.07 -6.59
C ARG A 7 7.76 8.86 -7.16
N LYS A 8 8.43 8.15 -8.08
CA LYS A 8 7.83 7.04 -8.83
C LYS A 8 8.91 6.05 -9.29
N ALA A 9 8.59 4.76 -9.27
CA ALA A 9 9.50 3.71 -9.73
C ALA A 9 9.98 3.94 -11.17
N GLY A 10 11.30 4.02 -11.36
CA GLY A 10 11.96 4.34 -12.63
C GLY A 10 12.31 5.81 -12.82
N GLU A 11 11.86 6.70 -11.94
CA GLU A 11 12.32 8.08 -11.86
C GLU A 11 13.58 8.22 -10.98
N PRO A 12 14.22 9.40 -10.94
CA PRO A 12 15.39 9.66 -10.10
C PRO A 12 15.13 9.36 -8.62
N HIS A 13 16.07 8.68 -7.97
CA HIS A 13 16.02 8.39 -6.54
C HIS A 13 16.14 9.65 -5.68
N ALA A 14 15.86 9.54 -4.38
CA ALA A 14 15.87 10.66 -3.43
C ALA A 14 17.22 11.39 -3.41
N GLU A 15 18.33 10.65 -3.44
CA GLU A 15 19.70 11.18 -3.43
C GLU A 15 19.98 12.02 -4.70
N VAL A 16 19.50 11.55 -5.86
CA VAL A 16 19.64 12.28 -7.13
C VAL A 16 18.89 13.60 -7.05
N ASN A 17 17.64 13.55 -6.58
CA ASN A 17 16.80 14.73 -6.43
C ASN A 17 17.40 15.71 -5.40
N ALA A 18 17.89 15.20 -4.26
CA ALA A 18 18.53 16.02 -3.22
C ALA A 18 19.78 16.71 -3.73
N ILE A 19 20.69 15.98 -4.38
CA ILE A 19 21.93 16.54 -4.97
C ILE A 19 21.57 17.55 -6.07
N HIS A 20 20.59 17.27 -6.92
CA HIS A 20 20.17 18.21 -7.98
C HIS A 20 19.55 19.49 -7.42
N SER A 21 18.85 19.43 -6.29
CA SER A 21 18.22 20.60 -5.66
C SER A 21 19.23 21.58 -5.03
N VAL A 22 20.46 21.16 -4.75
CA VAL A 22 21.52 22.03 -4.22
C VAL A 22 21.87 23.09 -5.26
N LYS A 23 21.72 24.38 -4.91
CA LYS A 23 21.99 25.49 -5.83
C LYS A 23 23.48 25.66 -6.09
N ASP A 24 24.29 25.70 -5.03
CA ASP A 24 25.74 25.80 -5.09
C ASP A 24 26.42 24.44 -4.91
N LYS A 25 26.79 23.80 -6.02
CA LYS A 25 27.43 22.49 -6.03
C LYS A 25 28.80 22.45 -5.36
N SER A 26 29.46 23.61 -5.19
CA SER A 26 30.78 23.71 -4.52
C SER A 26 30.69 23.35 -3.03
N LEU A 27 29.51 23.33 -2.45
CA LEU A 27 29.27 22.95 -1.06
C LEU A 27 29.24 21.43 -0.85
N LEU A 28 28.98 20.63 -1.91
CA LEU A 28 28.84 19.18 -1.81
C LEU A 28 30.07 18.48 -1.22
N PRO A 29 31.34 18.86 -1.55
CA PRO A 29 32.53 18.26 -0.93
C PRO A 29 32.72 18.57 0.55
N LYS A 30 31.86 19.39 1.15
CA LYS A 30 31.85 19.73 2.59
C LYS A 30 30.53 19.33 3.26
N ALA A 31 29.65 18.66 2.53
CA ALA A 31 28.31 18.30 3.01
C ALA A 31 28.26 16.93 3.65
N THR A 32 27.21 16.67 4.44
CA THR A 32 26.77 15.35 4.84
C THR A 32 25.45 15.07 4.16
N ILE A 33 25.29 13.89 3.53
CA ILE A 33 24.01 13.42 3.02
C ILE A 33 23.37 12.45 3.99
N TYR A 34 22.10 12.69 4.31
CA TYR A 34 21.27 11.83 5.15
C TYR A 34 20.27 11.10 4.27
N VAL A 35 20.20 9.79 4.41
CA VAL A 35 19.28 8.94 3.64
C VAL A 35 18.53 7.98 4.55
N SER A 36 17.23 7.84 4.33
CA SER A 36 16.39 6.91 5.13
C SER A 36 16.65 5.43 4.79
N LEU A 37 17.23 5.15 3.59
CA LEU A 37 17.54 3.81 3.13
C LEU A 37 18.93 3.81 2.50
N GLU A 38 19.64 2.67 2.58
CA GLU A 38 20.93 2.46 1.96
C GLU A 38 20.96 2.89 0.48
N PRO A 39 21.94 3.73 0.05
CA PRO A 39 22.08 4.13 -1.35
C PRO A 39 22.38 2.94 -2.25
N CYS A 40 21.66 2.80 -3.35
CA CYS A 40 21.84 1.68 -4.27
C CYS A 40 23.23 1.68 -4.92
N SER A 41 23.82 0.48 -5.11
CA SER A 41 25.15 0.24 -5.71
C SER A 41 25.10 -0.45 -7.08
N HIS A 42 23.92 -0.92 -7.50
CA HIS A 42 23.74 -1.64 -8.76
C HIS A 42 23.04 -0.78 -9.81
N HIS A 43 23.29 -1.07 -11.08
CA HIS A 43 22.55 -0.49 -12.19
C HIS A 43 21.18 -1.15 -12.30
N GLY A 44 20.13 -0.39 -11.95
CA GLY A 44 18.74 -0.76 -12.16
C GLY A 44 18.15 0.01 -13.36
N LYS A 45 16.96 0.60 -13.14
CA LYS A 45 16.37 1.54 -14.13
C LYS A 45 17.10 2.89 -14.18
N THR A 46 17.87 3.20 -13.14
CA THR A 46 18.70 4.40 -13.01
C THR A 46 20.14 4.02 -12.61
N PRO A 47 21.15 4.88 -12.86
CA PRO A 47 22.50 4.68 -12.37
C PRO A 47 22.55 4.62 -10.84
N PRO A 48 23.55 3.93 -10.24
CA PRO A 48 23.68 3.79 -8.79
C PRO A 48 23.84 5.13 -8.07
N CYS A 49 23.10 5.31 -6.96
CA CYS A 49 23.22 6.53 -6.13
C CYS A 49 24.59 6.66 -5.47
N CYS A 50 25.25 5.52 -5.12
CA CYS A 50 26.62 5.52 -4.61
C CYS A 50 27.59 6.22 -5.58
N ASP A 51 27.47 5.98 -6.89
CA ASP A 51 28.35 6.59 -7.89
C ASP A 51 28.17 8.10 -7.97
N LEU A 52 26.94 8.56 -7.81
CA LEU A 52 26.65 10.00 -7.80
C LEU A 52 27.25 10.68 -6.55
N ILE A 53 27.12 10.03 -5.38
CA ILE A 53 27.69 10.52 -4.11
C ILE A 53 29.22 10.60 -4.22
N ILE A 54 29.88 9.55 -4.74
CA ILE A 54 31.32 9.49 -4.97
C ILE A 54 31.77 10.58 -5.96
N LYS A 55 31.08 10.70 -7.10
CA LYS A 55 31.36 11.70 -8.14
C LYS A 55 31.33 13.12 -7.59
N HIS A 56 30.41 13.43 -6.71
CA HIS A 56 30.31 14.75 -6.08
C HIS A 56 31.22 14.92 -4.86
N LYS A 57 32.02 13.92 -4.52
CA LYS A 57 32.99 13.94 -3.40
C LYS A 57 32.34 14.30 -2.07
N ILE A 58 31.10 13.84 -1.80
CA ILE A 58 30.41 14.06 -0.54
C ILE A 58 31.12 13.20 0.52
N PRO A 59 31.73 13.81 1.58
CA PRO A 59 32.63 13.07 2.48
C PRO A 59 31.92 12.23 3.51
N ASN A 60 30.65 12.53 3.85
CA ASN A 60 29.93 11.88 4.93
C ASN A 60 28.53 11.45 4.44
N VAL A 61 28.15 10.20 4.74
CA VAL A 61 26.83 9.63 4.49
C VAL A 61 26.27 9.07 5.79
N VAL A 62 25.06 9.47 6.13
CA VAL A 62 24.30 8.93 7.29
C VAL A 62 23.12 8.15 6.73
N VAL A 63 23.09 6.85 7.05
CA VAL A 63 22.09 5.89 6.56
C VAL A 63 21.18 5.50 7.72
N GLY A 64 19.87 5.66 7.54
CA GLY A 64 18.88 5.26 8.54
C GLY A 64 18.84 3.74 8.69
N THR A 65 18.58 3.03 7.59
CA THR A 65 18.50 1.56 7.60
C THR A 65 19.12 0.94 6.35
N VAL A 66 19.57 -0.31 6.47
CA VAL A 66 20.15 -1.10 5.38
C VAL A 66 19.04 -1.62 4.45
N ASP A 67 19.33 -1.73 3.16
CA ASP A 67 18.38 -2.30 2.18
C ASP A 67 18.15 -3.80 2.48
N PRO A 68 16.90 -4.26 2.65
CA PRO A 68 16.59 -5.65 2.94
C PRO A 68 16.80 -6.59 1.74
N ASN A 69 16.95 -6.05 0.54
CA ASN A 69 17.18 -6.84 -0.66
C ASN A 69 18.58 -7.45 -0.62
N SER A 70 18.68 -8.77 -0.54
CA SER A 70 19.94 -9.51 -0.43
C SER A 70 20.97 -9.23 -1.54
N ILE A 71 20.52 -8.70 -2.69
CA ILE A 71 21.40 -8.28 -3.79
C ILE A 71 22.08 -6.94 -3.47
N VAL A 72 21.50 -6.13 -2.59
CA VAL A 72 21.94 -4.76 -2.29
C VAL A 72 22.53 -4.66 -0.90
N ALA A 73 21.98 -5.41 0.06
CA ALA A 73 22.26 -5.33 1.49
C ALA A 73 23.75 -5.13 1.82
N GLY A 74 24.12 -3.96 2.33
CA GLY A 74 25.48 -3.58 2.71
C GLY A 74 26.44 -3.29 1.55
N THR A 75 26.05 -3.55 0.29
CA THR A 75 26.94 -3.35 -0.88
C THR A 75 27.13 -1.88 -1.21
N GLY A 76 26.10 -1.04 -1.02
CA GLY A 76 26.17 0.41 -1.17
C GLY A 76 27.07 1.03 -0.11
N ILE A 77 26.86 0.66 1.15
CA ILE A 77 27.70 1.09 2.28
C ILE A 77 29.16 0.73 2.06
N LYS A 78 29.43 -0.55 1.71
CA LYS A 78 30.78 -1.03 1.42
C LYS A 78 31.45 -0.21 0.31
N ARG A 79 30.74 0.02 -0.81
CA ARG A 79 31.24 0.80 -1.96
C ARG A 79 31.61 2.23 -1.57
N LEU A 80 30.80 2.90 -0.74
CA LEU A 80 31.08 4.23 -0.24
C LEU A 80 32.35 4.26 0.62
N ILE A 81 32.49 3.32 1.56
CA ILE A 81 33.67 3.19 2.45
C ILE A 81 34.94 2.92 1.64
N GLU A 82 34.90 2.03 0.66
CA GLU A 82 36.04 1.71 -0.22
C GLU A 82 36.50 2.93 -1.05
N ASN A 83 35.62 3.93 -1.23
CA ASN A 83 35.96 5.19 -1.91
C ASN A 83 36.29 6.34 -0.92
N GLY A 84 36.59 6.01 0.34
CA GLY A 84 37.05 6.98 1.35
C GLY A 84 35.97 7.84 1.96
N ILE A 85 34.70 7.46 1.82
CA ILE A 85 33.55 8.17 2.41
C ILE A 85 33.27 7.60 3.81
N THR A 86 33.07 8.49 4.77
CA THR A 86 32.67 8.12 6.14
C THR A 86 31.17 7.78 6.13
N VAL A 87 30.80 6.56 6.54
CA VAL A 87 29.41 6.11 6.60
C VAL A 87 29.02 5.78 8.04
N THR A 88 27.91 6.39 8.50
CA THR A 88 27.24 6.07 9.77
C THR A 88 25.91 5.42 9.49
N VAL A 89 25.62 4.29 10.14
CA VAL A 89 24.40 3.48 9.89
C VAL A 89 23.56 3.36 11.17
N GLY A 90 22.24 3.22 11.04
CA GLY A 90 21.32 2.97 12.15
C GLY A 90 20.81 4.23 12.85
N ILE A 91 20.92 5.39 12.24
CA ILE A 91 20.37 6.63 12.80
C ILE A 91 18.88 6.73 12.51
N LEU A 92 18.04 6.80 13.57
CA LEU A 92 16.58 6.74 13.47
C LEU A 92 16.11 5.50 12.70
N GLU A 93 16.70 4.34 13.01
CA GLU A 93 16.46 3.10 12.27
C GLU A 93 15.00 2.67 12.33
N ASP A 94 14.35 2.76 13.50
CA ASP A 94 12.94 2.38 13.67
C ASP A 94 12.01 3.27 12.84
N GLU A 95 12.25 4.59 12.82
CA GLU A 95 11.47 5.53 12.01
C GLU A 95 11.71 5.32 10.51
N CYS A 96 12.93 4.98 10.12
CA CYS A 96 13.28 4.66 8.74
C CYS A 96 12.65 3.32 8.30
N ASN A 97 12.59 2.34 9.19
CA ASN A 97 11.89 1.07 8.95
C ASN A 97 10.38 1.29 8.80
N GLU A 98 9.76 2.10 9.67
CA GLU A 98 8.34 2.45 9.56
C GLU A 98 8.03 3.20 8.25
N LEU A 99 8.89 4.14 7.84
CA LEU A 99 8.78 4.85 6.57
C LEU A 99 8.79 3.89 5.37
N ASN A 100 9.64 2.86 5.42
CA ASN A 100 9.89 1.91 4.34
C ASN A 100 9.13 0.58 4.52
N LYS A 101 8.18 0.46 5.47
CA LYS A 101 7.53 -0.80 5.86
C LYS A 101 6.91 -1.58 4.69
N ARG A 102 6.35 -0.90 3.68
CA ARG A 102 5.79 -1.54 2.47
C ARG A 102 6.87 -2.23 1.65
N PHE A 103 7.96 -1.53 1.43
CA PHE A 103 9.14 -2.04 0.73
C PHE A 103 9.77 -3.22 1.48
N PHE A 104 9.93 -3.10 2.80
CA PHE A 104 10.49 -4.17 3.63
C PHE A 104 9.60 -5.41 3.67
N THR A 105 8.28 -5.25 3.84
CA THR A 105 7.35 -6.38 3.79
C THR A 105 7.44 -7.08 2.44
N PHE A 106 7.44 -6.33 1.34
CA PHE A 106 7.51 -6.89 0.00
C PHE A 106 8.79 -7.71 -0.23
N HIS A 107 9.94 -7.18 0.17
CA HIS A 107 11.22 -7.86 -0.05
C HIS A 107 11.50 -8.99 0.95
N ASN A 108 11.13 -8.84 2.22
CA ASN A 108 11.40 -9.83 3.26
C ASN A 108 10.34 -10.94 3.32
N LYS A 109 9.05 -10.56 3.32
CA LYS A 109 7.93 -11.51 3.46
C LYS A 109 7.41 -12.03 2.10
N LYS A 110 7.93 -11.52 0.96
CA LYS A 110 7.51 -11.89 -0.41
C LYS A 110 6.00 -11.75 -0.63
N ARG A 111 5.43 -10.72 -0.05
CA ARG A 111 4.01 -10.35 -0.16
C ARG A 111 3.84 -8.83 -0.05
N PRO A 112 2.68 -8.27 -0.46
CA PRO A 112 2.38 -6.87 -0.18
C PRO A 112 2.24 -6.60 1.32
N TYR A 113 2.41 -5.34 1.71
CA TYR A 113 1.91 -4.81 2.97
C TYR A 113 0.38 -4.72 2.88
N ILE A 114 -0.33 -5.42 3.78
CA ILE A 114 -1.78 -5.59 3.70
C ILE A 114 -2.47 -4.74 4.76
N ILE A 115 -3.34 -3.85 4.30
CA ILE A 115 -4.13 -2.94 5.12
C ILE A 115 -5.58 -3.37 5.03
N LEU A 116 -6.16 -3.77 6.14
CA LEU A 116 -7.60 -4.00 6.25
C LEU A 116 -8.30 -2.68 6.52
N LYS A 117 -9.38 -2.36 5.81
CA LYS A 117 -10.12 -1.11 6.02
C LYS A 117 -11.63 -1.34 5.89
N TRP A 118 -12.36 -0.92 6.90
CA TRP A 118 -13.82 -0.85 6.84
C TRP A 118 -14.37 0.32 7.65
N ALA A 119 -15.66 0.58 7.48
CA ALA A 119 -16.42 1.44 8.37
C ALA A 119 -17.53 0.61 9.00
N GLU A 120 -17.79 0.82 10.28
CA GLU A 120 -18.89 0.21 11.01
C GLU A 120 -19.73 1.25 11.75
N SER A 121 -20.99 0.96 11.94
CA SER A 121 -21.92 1.75 12.74
C SER A 121 -21.58 1.66 14.24
N LEU A 122 -22.17 2.51 15.07
CA LEU A 122 -21.99 2.49 16.54
C LEU A 122 -22.34 1.12 17.15
N ASP A 123 -23.29 0.42 16.55
CA ASP A 123 -23.79 -0.90 16.96
C ASP A 123 -23.13 -2.07 16.24
N GLY A 124 -22.01 -1.81 15.49
CA GLY A 124 -21.10 -2.83 14.99
C GLY A 124 -21.50 -3.50 13.66
N PHE A 125 -22.19 -2.80 12.77
CA PHE A 125 -22.57 -3.30 11.46
C PHE A 125 -21.86 -2.54 10.32
N ILE A 126 -21.46 -3.24 9.26
CA ILE A 126 -20.82 -2.65 8.07
C ILE A 126 -21.79 -2.35 6.93
N ALA A 127 -23.00 -2.87 6.98
CA ALA A 127 -24.08 -2.62 6.04
C ALA A 127 -25.44 -2.97 6.68
N PRO A 128 -26.55 -2.34 6.26
CA PRO A 128 -27.91 -2.81 6.60
C PRO A 128 -28.19 -4.15 5.92
N LEU A 129 -29.19 -4.91 6.39
CA LEU A 129 -29.61 -6.19 5.79
C LEU A 129 -30.12 -6.03 4.36
N THR A 130 -30.84 -4.95 4.11
CA THR A 130 -31.43 -4.66 2.79
C THR A 130 -31.03 -3.27 2.32
N LYS A 131 -30.87 -3.11 1.03
CA LYS A 131 -30.59 -1.83 0.37
C LYS A 131 -31.65 -1.57 -0.67
N GLU A 132 -32.14 -0.32 -0.75
CA GLU A 132 -33.10 0.12 -1.78
C GLU A 132 -32.41 0.38 -3.12
N LYS A 133 -31.13 0.71 -3.12
CA LYS A 133 -30.35 1.07 -4.31
C LYS A 133 -29.00 0.38 -4.31
N GLN A 134 -28.46 0.15 -5.52
CA GLN A 134 -27.10 -0.36 -5.72
C GLN A 134 -26.07 0.77 -5.52
N GLU A 135 -25.90 1.21 -4.30
CA GLU A 135 -24.95 2.27 -3.92
C GLU A 135 -24.42 2.06 -2.48
N PRO A 136 -23.25 2.61 -2.17
CA PRO A 136 -22.69 2.54 -0.82
C PRO A 136 -23.59 3.22 0.20
N VAL A 137 -23.83 2.58 1.33
CA VAL A 137 -24.44 3.22 2.51
C VAL A 137 -23.35 3.95 3.28
N TRP A 138 -23.53 5.27 3.46
CA TRP A 138 -22.53 6.11 4.10
C TRP A 138 -22.63 6.01 5.64
N ILE A 139 -21.68 5.29 6.22
CA ILE A 139 -21.52 5.14 7.67
C ILE A 139 -20.67 6.27 8.23
N SER A 140 -19.63 6.67 7.51
CA SER A 140 -18.64 7.65 7.93
C SER A 140 -18.88 9.03 7.32
N ASN A 141 -18.42 10.09 8.01
CA ASN A 141 -18.55 11.48 7.59
C ASN A 141 -17.63 11.83 6.40
N SER A 142 -17.73 13.07 5.90
CA SER A 142 -16.97 13.53 4.73
C SER A 142 -15.46 13.58 4.96
N ILE A 143 -14.99 13.88 6.18
CA ILE A 143 -13.56 13.92 6.52
C ILE A 143 -12.98 12.49 6.46
N SER A 144 -13.67 11.52 7.06
CA SER A 144 -13.32 10.11 7.00
C SER A 144 -13.24 9.61 5.57
N ARG A 145 -14.20 9.98 4.70
CA ARG A 145 -14.18 9.63 3.28
C ARG A 145 -13.01 10.26 2.52
N GLN A 146 -12.71 11.53 2.77
CA GLN A 146 -11.56 12.19 2.16
C GLN A 146 -10.25 11.49 2.56
N LEU A 147 -10.11 11.08 3.82
CA LEU A 147 -8.96 10.31 4.31
C LEU A 147 -8.84 8.96 3.60
N VAL A 148 -9.95 8.27 3.32
CA VAL A 148 -9.96 7.03 2.52
C VAL A 148 -9.42 7.29 1.11
N HIS A 149 -9.84 8.39 0.46
CA HIS A 149 -9.34 8.73 -0.87
C HIS A 149 -7.84 9.11 -0.86
N LYS A 150 -7.35 9.74 0.21
CA LYS A 150 -5.92 9.95 0.43
C LYS A 150 -5.19 8.61 0.48
N TRP A 151 -5.64 7.65 1.30
CA TRP A 151 -5.01 6.33 1.40
C TRP A 151 -5.02 5.57 0.07
N ARG A 152 -6.11 5.63 -0.70
CA ARG A 152 -6.17 5.04 -2.04
C ARG A 152 -5.14 5.63 -3.00
N SER A 153 -4.75 6.89 -2.81
CA SER A 153 -3.69 7.52 -3.61
C SER A 153 -2.28 7.17 -3.13
N GLU A 154 -2.14 6.68 -1.91
CA GLU A 154 -0.86 6.30 -1.30
C GLU A 154 -0.55 4.81 -1.47
N GLU A 155 -1.58 3.95 -1.59
CA GLU A 155 -1.42 2.51 -1.72
C GLU A 155 -1.54 2.04 -3.17
N GLN A 156 -0.77 1.01 -3.54
CA GLN A 156 -0.67 0.58 -4.94
C GLN A 156 -1.90 -0.18 -5.44
N ALA A 157 -2.60 -0.88 -4.55
CA ALA A 157 -3.80 -1.64 -4.94
C ALA A 157 -4.92 -1.56 -3.89
N ILE A 158 -6.14 -1.82 -4.37
CA ILE A 158 -7.35 -1.94 -3.57
C ILE A 158 -8.07 -3.23 -3.91
N LEU A 159 -8.49 -4.00 -2.89
CA LEU A 159 -9.16 -5.27 -3.06
C LEU A 159 -10.58 -5.24 -2.50
N VAL A 160 -11.52 -5.80 -3.26
CA VAL A 160 -12.90 -6.04 -2.85
C VAL A 160 -13.40 -7.42 -3.29
N GLY A 161 -14.35 -7.97 -2.54
CA GLY A 161 -15.04 -9.22 -2.89
C GLY A 161 -16.21 -9.00 -3.84
N THR A 162 -16.70 -10.08 -4.45
CA THR A 162 -17.84 -10.12 -5.40
C THR A 162 -19.07 -9.39 -4.85
N GLN A 163 -19.47 -9.70 -3.61
CA GLN A 163 -20.70 -9.14 -3.05
C GLN A 163 -20.63 -7.61 -2.91
N THR A 164 -19.48 -7.06 -2.50
CA THR A 164 -19.28 -5.61 -2.45
C THR A 164 -19.44 -4.94 -3.81
N VAL A 165 -18.96 -5.59 -4.87
CA VAL A 165 -19.14 -5.07 -6.25
C VAL A 165 -20.62 -5.10 -6.66
N ILE A 166 -21.32 -6.20 -6.35
CA ILE A 166 -22.76 -6.35 -6.69
C ILE A 166 -23.61 -5.33 -5.92
N ASP A 167 -23.38 -5.16 -4.62
CA ASP A 167 -24.23 -4.33 -3.76
C ASP A 167 -23.98 -2.83 -3.92
N ASP A 168 -22.74 -2.43 -4.22
CA ASP A 168 -22.32 -1.02 -4.17
C ASP A 168 -21.89 -0.46 -5.53
N ASN A 169 -21.61 -1.31 -6.53
CA ASN A 169 -21.00 -0.95 -7.81
C ASN A 169 -19.90 0.12 -7.65
N PRO A 170 -18.87 -0.13 -6.81
CA PRO A 170 -17.95 0.89 -6.38
C PRO A 170 -16.97 1.25 -7.50
N LYS A 171 -16.60 2.53 -7.60
CA LYS A 171 -15.59 2.99 -8.56
C LYS A 171 -14.16 2.63 -8.16
N LEU A 172 -13.88 2.52 -6.87
CA LEU A 172 -12.56 2.25 -6.28
C LEU A 172 -11.47 3.21 -6.81
N ASP A 173 -11.84 4.45 -7.03
CA ASP A 173 -10.99 5.50 -7.58
C ASP A 173 -10.61 6.55 -6.52
N VAL A 174 -9.66 7.41 -6.89
CA VAL A 174 -9.28 8.62 -6.14
C VAL A 174 -10.03 9.80 -6.78
N ARG A 175 -11.05 10.35 -6.09
CA ARG A 175 -11.84 11.49 -6.57
C ARG A 175 -11.88 12.67 -5.61
N ASP A 176 -11.83 12.39 -4.29
CA ASP A 176 -11.88 13.41 -3.24
C ASP A 176 -10.47 13.75 -2.70
N TRP A 177 -9.43 13.35 -3.41
CA TRP A 177 -8.02 13.63 -3.13
C TRP A 177 -7.23 13.72 -4.43
N LYS A 178 -6.03 14.33 -4.38
CA LYS A 178 -5.12 14.40 -5.53
C LYS A 178 -4.19 13.19 -5.53
N GLY A 179 -4.16 12.43 -6.61
CA GLY A 179 -3.27 11.27 -6.76
C GLY A 179 -3.69 10.33 -7.90
N GLU A 180 -2.93 9.25 -8.09
CA GLU A 180 -3.23 8.21 -9.08
C GLU A 180 -4.24 7.20 -8.51
N ASN A 181 -5.00 6.55 -9.39
CA ASN A 181 -5.90 5.47 -8.98
C ASN A 181 -5.11 4.20 -8.66
N PRO A 182 -5.46 3.47 -7.59
CA PRO A 182 -4.87 2.17 -7.31
C PRO A 182 -5.27 1.12 -8.35
N ILE A 183 -4.47 0.06 -8.48
CA ILE A 183 -4.83 -1.16 -9.18
C ILE A 183 -6.01 -1.79 -8.43
N ARG A 184 -7.07 -2.14 -9.14
CA ARG A 184 -8.22 -2.84 -8.55
C ARG A 184 -7.95 -4.34 -8.53
N ILE A 185 -8.18 -4.99 -7.41
CA ILE A 185 -8.20 -6.45 -7.28
C ILE A 185 -9.63 -6.84 -6.91
N VAL A 186 -10.25 -7.64 -7.75
CA VAL A 186 -11.66 -8.04 -7.58
C VAL A 186 -11.73 -9.56 -7.48
N LEU A 187 -12.35 -10.07 -6.40
CA LEU A 187 -12.63 -11.49 -6.27
C LEU A 187 -13.96 -11.80 -6.94
N ASP A 188 -13.95 -12.67 -7.94
CA ASP A 188 -15.18 -13.13 -8.61
C ASP A 188 -15.13 -14.62 -8.94
N ARG A 189 -15.40 -15.44 -7.94
CA ARG A 189 -15.32 -16.90 -8.05
C ARG A 189 -16.09 -17.46 -9.24
N THR A 190 -17.25 -16.92 -9.54
CA THR A 190 -18.23 -17.56 -10.45
C THR A 190 -18.54 -16.73 -11.72
N GLY A 191 -17.80 -15.64 -11.98
CA GLY A 191 -18.00 -14.83 -13.17
C GLY A 191 -19.27 -13.96 -13.14
N LYS A 192 -19.63 -13.44 -11.96
CA LYS A 192 -20.81 -12.56 -11.79
C LYS A 192 -20.55 -11.11 -12.16
N ILE A 193 -19.30 -10.70 -12.23
CA ILE A 193 -18.91 -9.31 -12.49
C ILE A 193 -18.76 -9.11 -13.98
N THR A 194 -19.75 -8.46 -14.57
CA THR A 194 -19.82 -8.13 -16.01
C THR A 194 -19.16 -6.77 -16.31
N ASN A 195 -19.03 -6.43 -17.60
CA ASN A 195 -18.44 -5.17 -18.06
C ASN A 195 -19.22 -3.91 -17.63
N ASP A 196 -20.44 -4.06 -17.14
CA ASP A 196 -21.30 -2.94 -16.71
C ASP A 196 -20.89 -2.39 -15.33
N PHE A 197 -20.11 -3.16 -14.56
CA PHE A 197 -19.62 -2.72 -13.26
C PHE A 197 -18.46 -1.72 -13.39
N HIS A 198 -18.48 -0.70 -12.54
CA HIS A 198 -17.43 0.34 -12.54
C HIS A 198 -16.01 -0.19 -12.37
N VAL A 199 -15.82 -1.30 -11.66
CA VAL A 199 -14.50 -1.93 -11.48
C VAL A 199 -13.92 -2.48 -12.78
N MET A 200 -14.74 -2.69 -13.82
CA MET A 200 -14.33 -3.21 -15.13
C MET A 200 -14.02 -2.09 -16.15
N ASN A 201 -14.24 -0.82 -15.80
CA ASN A 201 -13.97 0.29 -16.72
C ASN A 201 -12.44 0.55 -16.90
N LYS A 202 -12.10 1.32 -17.96
CA LYS A 202 -10.71 1.61 -18.34
C LYS A 202 -10.00 2.67 -17.47
N LYS A 203 -10.64 3.19 -16.39
CA LYS A 203 -10.06 4.26 -15.56
C LYS A 203 -8.89 3.81 -14.67
N ALA A 204 -8.80 2.52 -14.38
CA ALA A 204 -7.69 1.91 -13.67
C ALA A 204 -7.50 0.46 -14.14
N LYS A 205 -6.30 -0.08 -13.93
CA LYS A 205 -6.01 -1.50 -14.16
C LYS A 205 -6.81 -2.35 -13.17
N THR A 206 -7.35 -3.49 -13.64
CA THR A 206 -8.07 -4.44 -12.80
C THR A 206 -7.45 -5.83 -12.90
N ILE A 207 -7.20 -6.46 -11.76
CA ILE A 207 -6.85 -7.88 -11.64
C ILE A 207 -8.09 -8.59 -11.12
N LEU A 208 -8.69 -9.42 -11.96
CA LEU A 208 -9.85 -10.25 -11.62
C LEU A 208 -9.37 -11.62 -11.18
N ILE A 209 -9.57 -11.96 -9.91
CA ILE A 209 -9.25 -13.28 -9.36
C ILE A 209 -10.51 -14.13 -9.37
N THR A 210 -10.48 -15.23 -10.13
CA THR A 210 -11.67 -16.03 -10.44
C THR A 210 -11.37 -17.53 -10.38
N ALA A 211 -12.41 -18.37 -10.31
CA ALA A 211 -12.27 -19.82 -10.52
C ALA A 211 -12.61 -20.23 -11.97
N GLN A 212 -12.99 -19.27 -12.80
CA GLN A 212 -13.31 -19.53 -14.20
C GLN A 212 -12.03 -19.52 -15.06
N GLU A 213 -11.98 -20.37 -16.07
CA GLU A 213 -10.90 -20.45 -17.04
C GLU A 213 -11.30 -19.81 -18.38
N ASN A 214 -10.30 -19.46 -19.17
CA ASN A 214 -10.48 -18.96 -20.55
C ASN A 214 -11.34 -17.70 -20.71
N LEU A 215 -11.32 -16.82 -19.70
CA LEU A 215 -11.99 -15.53 -19.77
C LEU A 215 -11.19 -14.53 -20.60
N THR A 216 -11.87 -13.82 -21.51
CA THR A 216 -11.27 -12.77 -22.33
C THR A 216 -11.84 -11.41 -21.92
N PHE A 217 -10.94 -10.47 -21.64
CA PHE A 217 -11.28 -9.11 -21.22
C PHE A 217 -10.54 -8.06 -22.05
N SER A 218 -10.86 -6.79 -21.81
CA SER A 218 -10.12 -5.66 -22.40
C SER A 218 -8.70 -5.58 -21.80
N GLU A 219 -7.77 -4.91 -22.49
CA GLU A 219 -6.33 -4.82 -22.15
C GLU A 219 -6.02 -4.35 -20.72
N ASN A 220 -6.91 -3.57 -20.11
CA ASN A 220 -6.72 -3.09 -18.73
C ASN A 220 -7.17 -4.09 -17.65
N ILE A 221 -7.70 -5.26 -18.04
CA ILE A 221 -8.17 -6.31 -17.12
C ILE A 221 -7.31 -7.55 -17.29
N ILE A 222 -6.74 -8.03 -16.21
CA ILE A 222 -6.00 -9.28 -16.15
C ILE A 222 -6.82 -10.27 -15.33
N ALA A 223 -7.12 -11.44 -15.90
CA ALA A 223 -7.77 -12.53 -15.17
C ALA A 223 -6.71 -13.50 -14.63
N GLU A 224 -6.81 -13.81 -13.34
CA GLU A 224 -6.02 -14.84 -12.64
C GLU A 224 -6.96 -15.94 -12.17
N SER A 225 -6.82 -17.13 -12.76
CA SER A 225 -7.61 -18.29 -12.37
C SER A 225 -6.98 -18.98 -11.16
N VAL A 226 -7.78 -19.18 -10.08
CA VAL A 226 -7.33 -19.82 -8.86
C VAL A 226 -8.45 -20.69 -8.24
N ILE A 227 -8.05 -21.70 -7.48
CA ILE A 227 -9.00 -22.46 -6.64
C ILE A 227 -9.32 -21.62 -5.40
N PHE A 228 -10.60 -21.38 -5.15
CA PHE A 228 -11.12 -20.67 -3.98
C PHE A 228 -11.25 -21.65 -2.79
N ASP A 229 -10.17 -21.85 -2.07
CA ASP A 229 -10.02 -22.73 -0.91
C ASP A 229 -9.51 -21.96 0.32
N ILE A 230 -9.15 -22.68 1.38
CA ILE A 230 -8.60 -22.13 2.64
C ILE A 230 -7.32 -21.31 2.43
N GLN A 231 -6.59 -21.52 1.32
CA GLN A 231 -5.37 -20.79 0.99
C GLN A 231 -5.62 -19.55 0.11
N LEU A 232 -6.87 -19.15 -0.12
CA LEU A 232 -7.20 -18.04 -1.02
C LEU A 232 -6.47 -16.74 -0.65
N THR A 233 -6.39 -16.40 0.64
CA THR A 233 -5.69 -15.19 1.11
C THR A 233 -4.21 -15.20 0.74
N LYS A 234 -3.55 -16.35 0.88
CA LYS A 234 -2.15 -16.54 0.46
C LYS A 234 -2.01 -16.41 -1.06
N LYS A 235 -2.90 -17.04 -1.85
CA LYS A 235 -2.89 -16.94 -3.32
C LYS A 235 -3.07 -15.50 -3.79
N ILE A 236 -3.92 -14.71 -3.13
CA ILE A 236 -4.09 -13.28 -3.40
C ILE A 236 -2.78 -12.51 -3.12
N ALA A 237 -2.11 -12.80 -2.01
CA ALA A 237 -0.83 -12.18 -1.67
C ALA A 237 0.27 -12.56 -2.69
N ASP A 238 0.34 -13.84 -3.09
CA ASP A 238 1.30 -14.34 -4.09
C ASP A 238 1.06 -13.70 -5.48
N ILE A 239 -0.21 -13.55 -5.90
CA ILE A 239 -0.57 -12.84 -7.15
C ILE A 239 -0.17 -11.37 -7.06
N SER A 240 -0.45 -10.71 -5.93
CA SER A 240 -0.05 -9.32 -5.72
C SER A 240 1.47 -9.16 -5.81
N TYR A 241 2.23 -10.07 -5.19
CA TYR A 241 3.69 -10.12 -5.29
C TYR A 241 4.18 -10.33 -6.74
N LYS A 242 3.58 -11.28 -7.47
CA LYS A 242 3.85 -11.55 -8.91
C LYS A 242 3.73 -10.28 -9.77
N TYR A 243 2.76 -9.42 -9.47
CA TYR A 243 2.55 -8.16 -10.18
C TYR A 243 3.34 -6.97 -9.61
N GLY A 244 4.23 -7.19 -8.66
CA GLY A 244 5.08 -6.15 -8.06
C GLY A 244 4.30 -5.17 -7.18
N ILE A 245 3.13 -5.56 -6.67
CA ILE A 245 2.29 -4.73 -5.80
C ILE A 245 2.85 -4.79 -4.38
N GLN A 246 3.37 -3.66 -3.89
CA GLN A 246 3.99 -3.56 -2.57
C GLN A 246 2.99 -3.30 -1.45
N SER A 247 1.79 -2.78 -1.76
CA SER A 247 0.76 -2.53 -0.77
C SER A 247 -0.65 -2.73 -1.32
N VAL A 248 -1.55 -3.24 -0.47
CA VAL A 248 -2.97 -3.48 -0.82
C VAL A 248 -3.87 -3.03 0.33
N ILE A 249 -4.87 -2.19 0.01
CA ILE A 249 -5.99 -1.94 0.92
C ILE A 249 -7.11 -2.93 0.61
N ILE A 250 -7.57 -3.69 1.61
CA ILE A 250 -8.73 -4.57 1.51
C ILE A 250 -9.94 -3.82 2.10
N GLU A 251 -10.87 -3.42 1.23
CA GLU A 251 -12.04 -2.60 1.64
C GLU A 251 -13.35 -3.38 1.78
N GLY A 252 -13.32 -4.68 1.64
CA GLY A 252 -14.54 -5.44 1.88
C GLY A 252 -14.73 -6.67 0.97
N GLY A 253 -15.86 -7.50 1.08
CA GLY A 253 -16.85 -7.46 2.16
C GLY A 253 -16.35 -8.17 3.41
N ARG A 254 -17.30 -8.33 4.37
CA ARG A 254 -17.02 -8.93 5.67
C ARG A 254 -16.23 -10.24 5.58
N GLN A 255 -16.68 -11.16 4.74
CA GLN A 255 -16.03 -12.47 4.59
C GLN A 255 -14.57 -12.35 4.14
N THR A 256 -14.29 -11.47 3.18
CA THR A 256 -12.92 -11.24 2.70
C THR A 256 -12.04 -10.68 3.82
N LEU A 257 -12.50 -9.63 4.53
CA LEU A 257 -11.76 -9.05 5.65
C LEU A 257 -11.51 -10.09 6.75
N GLN A 258 -12.55 -10.85 7.14
CA GLN A 258 -12.45 -11.85 8.18
C GLN A 258 -11.47 -12.97 7.82
N SER A 259 -11.43 -13.42 6.55
CA SER A 259 -10.51 -14.46 6.11
C SER A 259 -9.03 -14.04 6.21
N PHE A 260 -8.72 -12.77 5.96
CA PHE A 260 -7.37 -12.24 6.17
C PHE A 260 -7.00 -12.12 7.65
N ILE A 261 -7.95 -11.76 8.51
CA ILE A 261 -7.76 -11.72 9.97
C ILE A 261 -7.48 -13.14 10.50
N GLU A 262 -8.31 -14.12 10.13
CA GLU A 262 -8.19 -15.53 10.56
C GLU A 262 -6.90 -16.19 10.04
N ALA A 263 -6.45 -15.83 8.84
CA ALA A 263 -5.20 -16.29 8.29
C ALA A 263 -3.95 -15.60 8.87
N ASN A 264 -4.13 -14.62 9.77
CA ASN A 264 -3.07 -13.71 10.26
C ASN A 264 -2.25 -13.09 9.13
N LEU A 265 -2.90 -12.78 7.99
CA LEU A 265 -2.25 -12.25 6.79
C LEU A 265 -2.64 -10.78 6.56
N TRP A 266 -2.24 -9.94 7.50
CA TRP A 266 -2.44 -8.49 7.45
C TRP A 266 -1.37 -7.82 8.30
N ASP A 267 -1.12 -6.52 8.07
CA ASP A 267 -0.10 -5.74 8.79
C ASP A 267 -0.74 -4.59 9.57
N GLU A 268 -1.79 -3.98 9.04
CA GLU A 268 -2.48 -2.82 9.63
C GLU A 268 -4.00 -2.93 9.42
N ALA A 269 -4.80 -2.47 10.39
CA ALA A 269 -6.24 -2.31 10.16
C ALA A 269 -6.70 -0.88 10.53
N ARG A 270 -7.53 -0.30 9.65
CA ARG A 270 -8.06 1.07 9.74
C ARG A 270 -9.58 1.00 9.80
N VAL A 271 -10.13 1.13 10.99
CA VAL A 271 -11.56 0.93 11.24
C VAL A 271 -12.22 2.25 11.62
N PHE A 272 -13.16 2.71 10.80
CA PHE A 272 -13.98 3.86 11.14
C PHE A 272 -15.21 3.43 11.91
N ILE A 273 -15.49 4.09 13.01
CA ILE A 273 -16.75 3.99 13.74
C ILE A 273 -17.54 5.24 13.43
N GLY A 274 -18.60 5.12 12.65
CA GLY A 274 -19.50 6.24 12.31
C GLY A 274 -20.56 6.46 13.37
N ALA A 275 -21.17 7.65 13.37
CA ALA A 275 -22.18 8.05 14.34
C ALA A 275 -23.60 7.47 14.06
N VAL A 276 -23.73 6.57 13.09
CA VAL A 276 -25.00 5.93 12.71
C VAL A 276 -25.21 4.61 13.41
N SER A 277 -26.46 4.17 13.57
CA SER A 277 -26.84 2.83 14.04
C SER A 277 -27.82 2.20 13.06
N PHE A 278 -27.70 0.90 12.83
CA PHE A 278 -28.57 0.15 11.92
C PHE A 278 -29.61 -0.71 12.66
N ASN A 279 -29.40 -1.00 13.94
CA ASN A 279 -30.14 -1.93 14.81
C ASN A 279 -30.03 -3.38 14.35
N ASP A 280 -29.93 -3.66 13.04
CA ASP A 280 -29.67 -4.96 12.44
C ASP A 280 -28.91 -4.79 11.12
N GLY A 281 -28.12 -5.80 10.74
CA GLY A 281 -27.31 -5.69 9.55
C GLY A 281 -26.22 -6.76 9.43
N VAL A 282 -25.31 -6.52 8.50
CA VAL A 282 -24.11 -7.35 8.33
C VAL A 282 -23.09 -6.95 9.39
N LYS A 283 -22.85 -7.85 10.36
CA LYS A 283 -21.89 -7.60 11.46
C LYS A 283 -20.49 -7.30 10.92
N ALA A 284 -19.79 -6.41 11.60
CA ALA A 284 -18.39 -6.10 11.32
C ALA A 284 -17.47 -7.33 11.47
N PRO A 285 -16.31 -7.36 10.82
CA PRO A 285 -15.25 -8.33 11.12
C PRO A 285 -14.81 -8.24 12.58
N VAL A 286 -14.40 -9.37 13.14
CA VAL A 286 -13.89 -9.42 14.52
C VAL A 286 -12.37 -9.33 14.47
N ILE A 287 -11.81 -8.30 15.08
CA ILE A 287 -10.37 -8.08 15.20
C ILE A 287 -10.00 -7.93 16.68
N ASN A 288 -8.92 -8.57 17.09
CA ASN A 288 -8.39 -8.48 18.45
C ASN A 288 -7.22 -7.49 18.51
N GLY A 289 -6.99 -6.90 19.67
CA GLY A 289 -5.89 -5.98 19.92
C GLY A 289 -6.35 -4.64 20.50
N ILE A 290 -5.41 -3.81 20.90
CA ILE A 290 -5.65 -2.48 21.45
C ILE A 290 -5.35 -1.46 20.35
N PRO A 291 -6.38 -0.75 19.82
CA PRO A 291 -6.16 0.23 18.77
C PRO A 291 -5.64 1.56 19.32
N LYS A 292 -4.88 2.26 18.50
CA LYS A 292 -4.74 3.72 18.63
C LYS A 292 -6.03 4.36 18.11
N ILE A 293 -6.64 5.25 18.91
CA ILE A 293 -7.91 5.93 18.55
C ILE A 293 -7.62 7.37 18.16
N VAL A 294 -8.16 7.76 16.99
CA VAL A 294 -8.11 9.13 16.48
C VAL A 294 -9.55 9.63 16.30
N LYS A 295 -9.90 10.77 16.89
CA LYS A 295 -11.23 11.39 16.74
C LYS A 295 -11.28 12.21 15.44
N LEU A 296 -12.31 11.97 14.62
CA LEU A 296 -12.54 12.64 13.34
C LEU A 296 -13.94 13.25 13.31
N LYS A 297 -14.14 14.37 14.00
CA LYS A 297 -15.45 14.95 14.32
C LYS A 297 -16.34 13.96 15.09
N GLU A 298 -17.44 13.54 14.46
CA GLU A 298 -18.39 12.56 15.03
C GLU A 298 -17.89 11.13 14.91
N ASP A 299 -16.98 10.85 13.94
CA ASP A 299 -16.41 9.52 13.75
C ASP A 299 -15.21 9.28 14.67
N GLN A 300 -14.90 8.00 14.86
CA GLN A 300 -13.64 7.55 15.43
C GLN A 300 -12.91 6.69 14.40
N LEU A 301 -11.61 6.87 14.31
CA LEU A 301 -10.72 5.98 13.56
C LEU A 301 -9.91 5.15 14.54
N LYS A 302 -10.08 3.83 14.49
CA LYS A 302 -9.28 2.86 15.25
C LYS A 302 -8.19 2.31 14.33
N LEU A 303 -6.94 2.43 14.76
CA LEU A 303 -5.77 1.91 14.05
C LEU A 303 -5.19 0.73 14.83
N TYR A 304 -5.11 -0.41 14.19
CA TYR A 304 -4.50 -1.63 14.73
C TYR A 304 -3.24 -1.93 13.93
N ASN A 305 -2.19 -2.37 14.61
CA ASN A 305 -1.01 -2.97 14.00
C ASN A 305 -0.99 -4.46 14.35
N ASN A 306 -0.70 -5.29 13.37
CA ASN A 306 -0.44 -6.69 13.59
C ASN A 306 1.05 -6.86 13.86
N HIS A 307 1.38 -7.21 15.08
CA HIS A 307 2.74 -7.55 15.46
C HIS A 307 2.88 -9.08 15.35
N ASP A 308 3.52 -9.53 14.27
CA ASP A 308 3.92 -10.95 14.11
C ASP A 308 5.00 -11.34 15.12
#